data_05f93383d4dc66a7a69955b707a4e138
#
_entry.id   05f93383d4dc66a7a69955b707a4e138
#
_cell.length_a   1.000
_cell.length_b   1.000
_cell.length_c   1.000
_cell.angle_alpha   90.00
_cell.angle_beta   90.00
_cell.angle_gamma   90.00
#
_symmetry.space_group_name_H-M   'P 1'
#
loop_
_entity.id
_entity.type
_entity.pdbx_description
1 polymer ?
#
loop_
_entity_poly.entity_id
_entity_poly.type
_entity_poly.pdbx_seq_one_letter_code
_entity_poly.pdbx_strand_id
1 'polypeptide(L)'
;MKIIKTKFKGLLIYQKDSFSDRRGYFRELYLQKHFRTKFPFDAMSFSKKNVLRGLHLQLKKPQVKLITVLSGKIFDVCVDCRTNSKTFGKYFSMYLSDNINRSLLIPAGFAHGFYTLTNNTILLYKCSNYRHEKSETGIFWKDKDLNIKWPIKKLIISEKDKRNISFKDFKKLI
;
A
#
# COMPACT_ATOMS: atom_id res chain seq x y z
N MET A 1 7.02 18.24 -9.00
CA MET A 1 6.28 17.23 -8.20
C MET A 1 4.98 17.84 -7.65
N LYS A 2 3.82 17.20 -7.83
CA LYS A 2 2.49 17.62 -7.34
C LYS A 2 2.01 16.66 -6.25
N ILE A 3 1.47 17.19 -5.14
CA ILE A 3 0.87 16.40 -4.06
C ILE A 3 -0.65 16.48 -4.20
N ILE A 4 -1.32 15.34 -4.29
CA ILE A 4 -2.77 15.22 -4.40
C ILE A 4 -3.27 14.67 -3.06
N LYS A 5 -4.09 15.45 -2.38
CA LYS A 5 -4.74 15.04 -1.12
C LYS A 5 -5.91 14.10 -1.42
N THR A 6 -6.09 13.10 -0.59
CA THR A 6 -7.29 12.25 -0.58
C THR A 6 -8.24 12.71 0.52
N LYS A 7 -9.43 12.12 0.58
CA LYS A 7 -10.36 12.34 1.71
C LYS A 7 -9.90 11.69 3.04
N PHE A 8 -8.86 10.86 3.00
CA PHE A 8 -8.27 10.22 4.17
C PHE A 8 -7.09 11.06 4.68
N LYS A 9 -7.18 11.55 5.91
CA LYS A 9 -6.16 12.42 6.50
C LYS A 9 -4.77 11.77 6.46
N GLY A 10 -3.84 12.41 5.76
CA GLY A 10 -2.44 11.98 5.62
C GLY A 10 -2.16 10.95 4.52
N LEU A 11 -3.18 10.35 3.90
CA LEU A 11 -3.04 9.49 2.73
C LEU A 11 -2.90 10.38 1.49
N LEU A 12 -1.70 10.41 0.89
CA LEU A 12 -1.34 11.37 -0.16
C LEU A 12 -0.83 10.66 -1.42
N ILE A 13 -1.18 11.19 -2.58
CA ILE A 13 -0.63 10.74 -3.85
C ILE A 13 0.43 11.75 -4.29
N TYR A 14 1.63 11.26 -4.57
CA TYR A 14 2.73 12.03 -5.13
C TYR A 14 2.81 11.78 -6.63
N GLN A 15 2.45 12.77 -7.42
CA GLN A 15 2.67 12.78 -8.86
C GLN A 15 4.03 13.39 -9.12
N LYS A 16 4.93 12.62 -9.74
CA LYS A 16 6.32 13.03 -10.00
C LYS A 16 6.52 13.33 -11.48
N ASP A 17 7.61 14.02 -11.78
CA ASP A 17 8.01 14.29 -13.15
C ASP A 17 8.74 13.07 -13.74
N SER A 18 8.67 12.91 -15.04
CA SER A 18 9.36 11.88 -15.81
C SER A 18 10.01 12.56 -17.00
N PHE A 19 11.29 12.33 -17.16
CA PHE A 19 12.11 12.87 -18.25
C PHE A 19 12.33 11.79 -19.28
N SER A 20 11.71 11.90 -20.44
CA SER A 20 11.77 10.88 -21.50
C SER A 20 12.57 11.37 -22.69
N ASP A 21 13.40 10.48 -23.27
CA ASP A 21 14.11 10.69 -24.52
C ASP A 21 14.14 9.39 -25.36
N ARG A 22 14.90 9.34 -26.45
CA ARG A 22 15.02 8.16 -27.33
C ARG A 22 15.59 6.90 -26.64
N ARG A 23 16.19 7.02 -25.45
CA ARG A 23 16.74 5.90 -24.66
C ARG A 23 15.71 5.32 -23.67
N GLY A 24 14.57 6.03 -23.45
CA GLY A 24 13.57 5.67 -22.46
C GLY A 24 13.23 6.84 -21.53
N TYR A 25 13.20 6.59 -20.22
CA TYR A 25 12.90 7.67 -19.27
C TYR A 25 13.76 7.59 -18.01
N PHE A 26 13.99 8.76 -17.40
CA PHE A 26 14.56 8.92 -16.07
C PHE A 26 13.50 9.45 -15.11
N ARG A 27 13.45 8.91 -13.89
CA ARG A 27 12.51 9.32 -12.82
C ARG A 27 13.20 9.35 -11.47
N GLU A 28 13.01 10.44 -10.75
CA GLU A 28 13.37 10.48 -9.34
C GLU A 28 12.28 9.78 -8.51
N LEU A 29 12.60 8.64 -7.91
CA LEU A 29 11.65 7.85 -7.12
C LEU A 29 11.45 8.43 -5.73
N TYR A 30 12.48 9.05 -5.17
CA TYR A 30 12.46 9.56 -3.81
C TYR A 30 13.50 10.67 -3.61
N LEU A 31 13.06 11.76 -2.94
CA LEU A 31 13.93 12.82 -2.44
C LEU A 31 13.51 13.14 -1.00
N GLN A 32 14.39 12.87 -0.03
CA GLN A 32 14.08 13.06 1.40
C GLN A 32 13.57 14.47 1.72
N LYS A 33 14.06 15.50 1.04
CA LYS A 33 13.63 16.91 1.24
C LYS A 33 12.14 17.17 1.04
N HIS A 34 11.42 16.26 0.36
CA HIS A 34 9.98 16.35 0.13
C HIS A 34 9.13 15.68 1.20
N PHE A 35 9.77 15.01 2.17
CA PHE A 35 9.09 14.23 3.20
C PHE A 35 9.58 14.65 4.58
N ARG A 36 8.66 14.92 5.50
CA ARG A 36 9.00 15.11 6.93
C ARG A 36 9.42 13.80 7.59
N THR A 37 8.86 12.68 7.11
CA THR A 37 9.15 11.34 7.60
C THR A 37 10.46 10.83 7.00
N LYS A 38 11.35 10.29 7.84
CA LYS A 38 12.52 9.53 7.41
C LYS A 38 12.10 8.09 7.07
N PHE A 39 12.74 7.50 6.07
CA PHE A 39 12.50 6.13 5.63
C PHE A 39 13.80 5.32 5.68
N PRO A 40 14.14 4.76 6.87
CA PRO A 40 15.38 4.02 7.06
C PRO A 40 15.36 2.60 6.49
N PHE A 41 14.20 2.12 6.01
CA PHE A 41 14.02 0.74 5.55
C PHE A 41 13.34 0.71 4.19
N ASP A 42 14.00 0.05 3.24
CA ASP A 42 13.46 -0.25 1.92
C ASP A 42 13.19 -1.74 1.78
N ALA A 43 12.07 -2.09 1.17
CA ALA A 43 11.73 -3.45 0.78
C ALA A 43 11.18 -3.47 -0.64
N MET A 44 11.27 -4.61 -1.28
CA MET A 44 10.73 -4.84 -2.61
C MET A 44 9.89 -6.12 -2.61
N SER A 45 8.81 -6.13 -3.36
CA SER A 45 8.10 -7.36 -3.70
C SER A 45 8.05 -7.58 -5.20
N PHE A 46 8.26 -8.84 -5.61
CA PHE A 46 8.00 -9.32 -6.95
C PHE A 46 6.76 -10.21 -6.93
N SER A 47 5.85 -10.05 -7.89
CA SER A 47 4.59 -10.80 -7.92
C SER A 47 4.18 -11.14 -9.36
N LYS A 48 3.68 -12.37 -9.54
CA LYS A 48 2.98 -12.79 -10.75
C LYS A 48 1.64 -12.06 -10.86
N LYS A 49 0.98 -12.13 -12.00
CA LYS A 49 -0.41 -11.66 -12.17
C LYS A 49 -1.36 -12.42 -11.24
N ASN A 50 -2.43 -11.77 -10.82
CA ASN A 50 -3.49 -12.31 -9.94
C ASN A 50 -3.04 -12.61 -8.49
N VAL A 51 -1.90 -12.10 -8.06
CA VAL A 51 -1.46 -12.19 -6.66
C VAL A 51 -2.13 -11.10 -5.85
N LEU A 52 -2.70 -11.49 -4.71
CA LEU A 52 -3.15 -10.59 -3.65
C LEU A 52 -2.20 -10.70 -2.46
N ARG A 53 -1.76 -9.57 -1.93
CA ARG A 53 -1.00 -9.45 -0.68
C ARG A 53 -1.70 -8.47 0.25
N GLY A 54 -1.91 -8.85 1.48
CA GLY A 54 -2.54 -7.97 2.47
C GLY A 54 -3.81 -8.54 3.09
N LEU A 55 -4.51 -7.74 3.84
CA LEU A 55 -4.21 -6.36 4.26
C LEU A 55 -3.31 -6.38 5.49
N HIS A 56 -2.15 -5.74 5.45
CA HIS A 56 -1.14 -5.82 6.52
C HIS A 56 -0.89 -4.48 7.19
N LEU A 57 -0.70 -4.51 8.53
CA LEU A 57 -0.20 -3.39 9.32
C LEU A 57 0.61 -3.89 10.51
N GLN A 58 1.35 -2.99 11.16
CA GLN A 58 2.03 -3.21 12.44
C GLN A 58 1.35 -2.40 13.53
N LEU A 59 0.95 -3.07 14.64
CA LEU A 59 0.33 -2.42 15.80
C LEU A 59 1.37 -1.71 16.66
N LYS A 60 2.53 -2.33 16.88
CA LYS A 60 3.69 -1.69 17.51
C LYS A 60 4.70 -1.28 16.45
N LYS A 61 5.39 -0.14 16.66
CA LYS A 61 6.29 0.46 15.68
C LYS A 61 5.61 0.66 14.31
N PRO A 62 4.43 1.34 14.28
CA PRO A 62 3.64 1.48 13.08
C PRO A 62 4.44 2.17 11.97
N GLN A 63 4.23 1.73 10.74
CA GLN A 63 4.99 2.21 9.58
C GLN A 63 4.17 3.22 8.77
N VAL A 64 4.77 4.37 8.47
CA VAL A 64 4.43 5.14 7.29
C VAL A 64 5.08 4.45 6.09
N LYS A 65 4.34 4.25 5.01
CA LYS A 65 4.87 3.59 3.80
C LYS A 65 4.76 4.54 2.60
N LEU A 66 5.81 4.61 1.78
CA LEU A 66 5.74 5.20 0.45
C LEU A 66 5.83 4.07 -0.57
N ILE A 67 4.75 3.86 -1.33
CA ILE A 67 4.62 2.77 -2.29
C ILE A 67 4.83 3.30 -3.70
N THR A 68 5.68 2.63 -4.47
CA THR A 68 5.93 2.96 -5.89
C THR A 68 5.94 1.67 -6.71
N VAL A 69 5.18 1.63 -7.78
CA VAL A 69 5.25 0.53 -8.76
C VAL A 69 6.41 0.80 -9.70
N LEU A 70 7.39 -0.11 -9.71
CA LEU A 70 8.56 -0.04 -10.58
C LEU A 70 8.32 -0.76 -11.91
N SER A 71 7.50 -1.81 -11.90
CA SER A 71 7.10 -2.56 -13.08
C SER A 71 5.68 -3.10 -12.90
N GLY A 72 4.88 -3.03 -13.95
CA GLY A 72 3.54 -3.59 -14.00
C GLY A 72 2.44 -2.69 -13.44
N LYS A 73 1.32 -3.31 -13.08
CA LYS A 73 0.09 -2.62 -12.64
C LYS A 73 -0.58 -3.34 -11.48
N ILE A 74 -1.06 -2.57 -10.52
CA ILE A 74 -1.78 -3.07 -9.35
C ILE A 74 -3.09 -2.31 -9.12
N PHE A 75 -4.00 -2.95 -8.40
CA PHE A 75 -5.08 -2.31 -7.66
C PHE A 75 -4.66 -2.25 -6.20
N ASP A 76 -4.39 -1.05 -5.72
CA ASP A 76 -3.90 -0.78 -4.37
C ASP A 76 -5.05 -0.42 -3.42
N VAL A 77 -5.00 -0.91 -2.18
CA VAL A 77 -6.03 -0.70 -1.17
C VAL A 77 -5.41 -0.35 0.17
N CYS A 78 -5.92 0.73 0.77
CA CYS A 78 -5.57 1.19 2.11
C CYS A 78 -6.81 1.31 2.98
N VAL A 79 -6.88 0.57 4.10
CA VAL A 79 -7.97 0.63 5.08
C VAL A 79 -7.53 1.49 6.25
N ASP A 80 -8.31 2.50 6.60
CA ASP A 80 -8.03 3.33 7.78
C ASP A 80 -8.40 2.57 9.07
N CYS A 81 -7.38 2.16 9.83
CA CYS A 81 -7.52 1.44 11.09
C CYS A 81 -7.28 2.32 12.33
N ARG A 82 -7.23 3.63 12.18
CA ARG A 82 -7.03 4.58 13.27
C ARG A 82 -8.37 4.87 13.98
N THR A 83 -8.50 4.45 15.22
CA THR A 83 -9.76 4.53 16.01
C THR A 83 -10.35 5.95 16.08
N ASN A 84 -9.48 6.98 16.19
CA ASN A 84 -9.90 8.38 16.27
C ASN A 84 -10.10 9.04 14.90
N SER A 85 -10.11 8.28 13.80
CA SER A 85 -10.29 8.82 12.46
C SER A 85 -11.75 8.86 12.04
N LYS A 86 -12.18 9.96 11.42
CA LYS A 86 -13.51 10.06 10.79
C LYS A 86 -13.71 9.05 9.64
N THR A 87 -12.63 8.44 9.18
CA THR A 87 -12.63 7.42 8.12
C THR A 87 -12.28 6.03 8.64
N PHE A 88 -12.34 5.80 9.96
CA PHE A 88 -12.11 4.48 10.56
C PHE A 88 -12.99 3.41 9.90
N GLY A 89 -12.40 2.28 9.52
CA GLY A 89 -13.07 1.18 8.82
C GLY A 89 -13.43 1.45 7.35
N LYS A 90 -13.14 2.64 6.82
CA LYS A 90 -13.31 2.93 5.40
C LYS A 90 -12.02 2.63 4.63
N TYR A 91 -12.15 2.30 3.35
CA TYR A 91 -10.98 2.08 2.50
C TYR A 91 -10.86 3.10 1.38
N PHE A 92 -9.63 3.32 0.97
CA PHE A 92 -9.24 4.01 -0.26
C PHE A 92 -8.69 2.96 -1.23
N SER A 93 -8.97 3.10 -2.50
CA SER A 93 -8.38 2.28 -3.53
C SER A 93 -8.02 3.09 -4.77
N MET A 94 -6.97 2.66 -5.48
CA MET A 94 -6.57 3.23 -6.75
C MET A 94 -5.77 2.24 -7.59
N TYR A 95 -5.72 2.49 -8.90
CA TYR A 95 -4.77 1.82 -9.77
C TYR A 95 -3.43 2.56 -9.75
N LEU A 96 -2.35 1.80 -9.56
CA LEU A 96 -0.97 2.25 -9.70
C LEU A 96 -0.26 1.41 -10.77
N SER A 97 0.63 2.03 -11.52
CA SER A 97 1.45 1.34 -12.52
C SER A 97 2.76 2.10 -12.76
N ASP A 98 3.70 1.41 -13.38
CA ASP A 98 4.97 1.98 -13.86
C ASP A 98 4.77 3.13 -14.87
N ASN A 99 3.66 3.14 -15.63
CA ASN A 99 3.35 4.19 -16.59
C ASN A 99 2.85 5.50 -15.97
N ILE A 100 2.33 5.44 -14.73
CA ILE A 100 1.67 6.60 -14.08
C ILE A 100 2.63 7.25 -13.09
N ASN A 101 3.79 7.48 -13.22
CA ASN A 101 4.75 8.10 -12.29
C ASN A 101 4.14 8.66 -10.96
N ARG A 102 3.40 7.81 -10.24
CA ARG A 102 2.75 8.10 -8.96
C ARG A 102 3.27 7.21 -7.86
N SER A 103 3.42 7.79 -6.68
CA SER A 103 3.65 7.04 -5.44
C SER A 103 2.55 7.35 -4.44
N LEU A 104 2.20 6.38 -3.60
CA LEU A 104 1.20 6.55 -2.55
C LEU A 104 1.89 6.59 -1.19
N LEU A 105 1.73 7.70 -0.47
CA LEU A 105 2.14 7.83 0.93
C LEU A 105 1.00 7.37 1.82
N ILE A 106 1.21 6.28 2.53
CA ILE A 106 0.25 5.64 3.42
C ILE A 106 0.67 5.95 4.86
N PRO A 107 -0.15 6.68 5.64
CA PRO A 107 0.18 6.96 7.03
C PRO A 107 0.24 5.71 7.89
N ALA A 108 0.91 5.80 9.04
CA ALA A 108 0.81 4.80 10.10
C ALA A 108 -0.66 4.60 10.52
N GLY A 109 -1.00 3.36 10.88
CA GLY A 109 -2.36 2.98 11.28
C GLY A 109 -3.29 2.64 10.10
N PHE A 110 -2.76 2.55 8.88
CA PHE A 110 -3.49 1.98 7.75
C PHE A 110 -3.08 0.51 7.53
N ALA A 111 -4.06 -0.36 7.31
CA ALA A 111 -3.83 -1.67 6.74
C ALA A 111 -3.71 -1.54 5.21
N HIS A 112 -2.66 -2.13 4.63
CA HIS A 112 -2.33 -2.00 3.23
C HIS A 112 -2.32 -3.36 2.53
N GLY A 113 -2.84 -3.39 1.33
CA GLY A 113 -2.77 -4.54 0.44
C GLY A 113 -2.96 -4.15 -1.01
N PHE A 114 -2.66 -5.08 -1.91
CA PHE A 114 -2.82 -4.86 -3.34
C PHE A 114 -3.09 -6.16 -4.09
N TYR A 115 -3.65 -6.00 -5.27
CA TYR A 115 -3.89 -7.09 -6.23
C TYR A 115 -3.18 -6.77 -7.55
N THR A 116 -2.40 -7.71 -8.07
CA THR A 116 -1.61 -7.53 -9.29
C THR A 116 -2.42 -7.83 -10.55
N LEU A 117 -2.33 -6.93 -11.53
CA LEU A 117 -3.06 -6.99 -12.80
C LEU A 117 -2.19 -7.45 -13.97
N THR A 118 -0.87 -7.43 -13.80
CA THR A 118 0.13 -7.83 -14.78
C THR A 118 1.12 -8.83 -14.20
N ASN A 119 1.84 -9.55 -15.07
CA ASN A 119 2.99 -10.35 -14.65
C ASN A 119 4.19 -9.44 -14.33
N ASN A 120 5.18 -10.01 -13.63
CA ASN A 120 6.43 -9.34 -13.30
C ASN A 120 6.23 -7.98 -12.61
N THR A 121 5.21 -7.92 -11.75
CA THR A 121 4.90 -6.70 -11.02
C THR A 121 5.88 -6.50 -9.87
N ILE A 122 6.56 -5.35 -9.85
CA ILE A 122 7.55 -4.98 -8.84
C ILE A 122 7.06 -3.74 -8.09
N LEU A 123 6.94 -3.88 -6.76
CA LEU A 123 6.67 -2.77 -5.85
C LEU A 123 7.89 -2.47 -4.99
N LEU A 124 8.23 -1.18 -4.90
CA LEU A 124 9.16 -0.63 -3.92
C LEU A 124 8.36 -0.05 -2.75
N TYR A 125 8.81 -0.37 -1.55
CA TYR A 125 8.29 0.17 -0.29
C TYR A 125 9.42 0.91 0.43
N LYS A 126 9.22 2.20 0.74
CA LYS A 126 10.03 2.89 1.74
C LYS A 126 9.23 2.97 3.02
N CYS A 127 9.81 2.52 4.13
CA CYS A 127 9.13 2.36 5.42
C CYS A 127 9.81 3.20 6.50
N SER A 128 9.01 3.87 7.33
CA SER A 128 9.51 4.74 8.39
C SER A 128 10.05 4.00 9.62
N ASN A 129 9.76 2.71 9.73
CA ASN A 129 10.26 1.81 10.77
C ASN A 129 10.67 0.49 10.16
N TYR A 130 11.56 -0.24 10.84
CA TYR A 130 11.88 -1.62 10.50
C TYR A 130 10.69 -2.55 10.71
N ARG A 131 10.72 -3.69 10.04
CA ARG A 131 9.71 -4.73 10.22
C ARG A 131 9.73 -5.25 11.65
N HIS A 132 8.55 -5.30 12.28
CA HIS A 132 8.36 -5.82 13.62
C HIS A 132 7.37 -6.99 13.57
N GLU A 133 7.87 -8.17 13.28
CA GLU A 133 7.07 -9.38 13.00
C GLU A 133 6.08 -9.73 14.13
N LYS A 134 6.49 -9.57 15.39
CA LYS A 134 5.66 -9.87 16.56
C LYS A 134 4.40 -9.02 16.68
N SER A 135 4.32 -7.88 15.99
CA SER A 135 3.12 -7.02 15.99
C SER A 135 2.52 -6.82 14.60
N GLU A 136 3.05 -7.56 13.62
CA GLU A 136 2.45 -7.59 12.29
C GLU A 136 1.13 -8.38 12.36
N THR A 137 0.06 -7.74 11.92
CA THR A 137 -1.25 -8.37 11.83
C THR A 137 -1.84 -8.14 10.46
N GLY A 138 -2.84 -8.94 10.10
CA GLY A 138 -3.53 -8.81 8.83
C GLY A 138 -5.04 -8.85 9.01
N ILE A 139 -5.74 -8.11 8.16
CA ILE A 139 -7.20 -8.14 8.06
C ILE A 139 -7.57 -8.95 6.81
N PHE A 140 -8.58 -9.80 6.93
CA PHE A 140 -9.03 -10.66 5.83
C PHE A 140 -9.44 -9.81 4.62
N TRP A 141 -8.87 -10.09 3.47
CA TRP A 141 -9.03 -9.28 2.26
C TRP A 141 -10.48 -9.18 1.76
N LYS A 142 -11.31 -10.21 2.01
CA LYS A 142 -12.74 -10.30 1.63
C LYS A 142 -13.66 -10.08 2.85
N ASP A 143 -13.21 -9.28 3.81
CA ASP A 143 -14.00 -8.97 4.99
C ASP A 143 -15.34 -8.28 4.63
N LYS A 144 -16.44 -8.72 5.26
CA LYS A 144 -17.80 -8.26 4.93
C LYS A 144 -18.05 -6.82 5.38
N ASP A 145 -17.48 -6.42 6.53
CA ASP A 145 -17.66 -5.08 7.07
C ASP A 145 -16.89 -4.05 6.22
N LEU A 146 -15.72 -4.42 5.69
CA LEU A 146 -14.93 -3.57 4.81
C LEU A 146 -15.50 -3.51 3.38
N ASN A 147 -16.11 -4.58 2.91
CA ASN A 147 -16.78 -4.69 1.59
C ASN A 147 -15.96 -4.14 0.42
N ILE A 148 -14.65 -4.43 0.39
CA ILE A 148 -13.71 -3.93 -0.61
C ILE A 148 -14.06 -4.52 -1.99
N LYS A 149 -14.18 -3.66 -2.99
CA LYS A 149 -14.50 -4.05 -4.36
C LYS A 149 -13.23 -4.36 -5.16
N TRP A 150 -12.64 -5.52 -4.89
CA TRP A 150 -11.46 -5.98 -5.59
C TRP A 150 -11.80 -6.39 -7.04
N PRO A 151 -10.96 -6.06 -8.03
CA PRO A 151 -11.17 -6.45 -9.44
C PRO A 151 -10.68 -7.90 -9.71
N ILE A 152 -10.99 -8.84 -8.83
CA ILE A 152 -10.43 -10.20 -8.86
C ILE A 152 -11.18 -11.07 -9.87
N LYS A 153 -10.43 -11.64 -10.83
CA LYS A 153 -10.90 -12.70 -11.75
C LYS A 153 -10.32 -14.07 -11.39
N LYS A 154 -9.06 -14.11 -11.00
CA LYS A 154 -8.34 -15.28 -10.48
C LYS A 154 -7.57 -14.83 -9.24
N LEU A 155 -7.29 -15.72 -8.29
CA LEU A 155 -6.65 -15.36 -7.04
C LEU A 155 -5.48 -16.29 -6.71
N ILE A 156 -4.32 -15.69 -6.50
CA ILE A 156 -3.16 -16.31 -5.89
C ILE A 156 -2.90 -15.56 -4.57
N ILE A 157 -2.98 -16.26 -3.46
CA ILE A 157 -2.83 -15.68 -2.12
C ILE A 157 -2.06 -16.65 -1.22
N SER A 158 -1.24 -16.12 -0.31
CA SER A 158 -0.48 -16.93 0.64
C SER A 158 -1.38 -17.57 1.70
N GLU A 159 -0.94 -18.69 2.27
CA GLU A 159 -1.65 -19.32 3.39
C GLU A 159 -1.76 -18.39 4.60
N LYS A 160 -0.75 -17.54 4.83
CA LYS A 160 -0.78 -16.50 5.86
C LYS A 160 -1.95 -15.53 5.63
N ASP A 161 -2.08 -15.00 4.42
CA ASP A 161 -3.09 -13.99 4.11
C ASP A 161 -4.52 -14.57 4.06
N LYS A 162 -4.67 -15.87 3.78
CA LYS A 162 -5.95 -16.56 3.89
C LYS A 162 -6.46 -16.64 5.33
N ARG A 163 -5.54 -16.68 6.32
CA ARG A 163 -5.84 -16.82 7.74
C ARG A 163 -5.90 -15.48 8.48
N ASN A 164 -5.81 -14.36 7.76
CA ASN A 164 -5.98 -13.05 8.37
C ASN A 164 -7.33 -12.94 9.06
N ILE A 165 -7.37 -12.20 10.17
CA ILE A 165 -8.56 -12.06 11.03
C ILE A 165 -9.63 -11.17 10.39
N SER A 166 -10.88 -11.29 10.86
CA SER A 166 -11.95 -10.38 10.47
C SER A 166 -11.68 -8.95 10.96
N PHE A 167 -12.27 -7.96 10.31
CA PHE A 167 -12.19 -6.57 10.80
C PHE A 167 -12.86 -6.42 12.18
N LYS A 168 -13.91 -7.20 12.45
CA LYS A 168 -14.56 -7.27 13.78
C LYS A 168 -13.57 -7.74 14.86
N ASP A 169 -12.79 -8.77 14.59
CA ASP A 169 -11.78 -9.26 15.54
C ASP A 169 -10.57 -8.33 15.64
N PHE A 170 -10.16 -7.71 14.51
CA PHE A 170 -9.14 -6.68 14.52
C PHE A 170 -9.51 -5.51 15.45
N LYS A 171 -10.77 -5.07 15.49
CA LYS A 171 -11.25 -4.01 16.39
C LYS A 171 -11.06 -4.32 17.88
N LYS A 172 -10.93 -5.59 18.26
CA LYS A 172 -10.66 -5.99 19.66
C LYS A 172 -9.20 -5.86 20.04
N LEU A 173 -8.28 -5.70 19.05
CA LEU A 173 -6.84 -5.59 19.27
C LEU A 173 -6.34 -4.15 19.43
N ILE A 174 -7.20 -3.15 19.15
CA ILE A 174 -6.87 -1.72 19.08
C ILE A 174 -7.73 -0.87 20.01
#